data_0f93e31355aba3757b0470179d208f4c
#
_entry.id   0f93e31355aba3757b0470179d208f4c
#
_cell.length_a   1.000
_cell.length_b   1.000
_cell.length_c   1.000
_cell.angle_alpha   90.00
_cell.angle_beta   90.00
_cell.angle_gamma   90.00
#
_symmetry.space_group_name_H-M   'P 1'
#
loop_
_entity.id
_entity.type
_entity.pdbx_description
1 polymer ?
#
loop_
_entity_poly.entity_id
_entity_poly.type
_entity_poly.pdbx_seq_one_letter_code
_entity_poly.pdbx_strand_id
1 'polypeptide(L)'
;MKKTLIIIPSRMQSSRLPGKPLLDMEGVPMVIRVAIKAKESNVGDVIIACCDKEVYEVAKSYNIDVVNTSADHVSGSDRIYEALTKIDPLKKIETIINLQGDMPTISSNSINNLVNLKHSISSDIFTLANEIKDENEKIDPNVVKVAMSIKNDNRYGKAL
;
A
#
# COMPACT_ATOMS: atom_id res chain seq x y z
N MET A 1 7.93 19.07 -3.13
CA MET A 1 7.55 17.64 -2.97
C MET A 1 7.28 17.38 -1.50
N LYS A 2 6.20 16.69 -1.15
CA LYS A 2 5.95 16.23 0.22
C LYS A 2 7.00 15.20 0.61
N LYS A 3 7.39 15.17 1.89
CA LYS A 3 8.38 14.19 2.40
C LYS A 3 7.85 12.76 2.50
N THR A 4 6.56 12.56 2.27
CA THR A 4 5.88 11.25 2.28
C THR A 4 5.41 10.90 0.87
N LEU A 5 5.64 9.66 0.47
CA LEU A 5 5.19 9.10 -0.80
C LEU A 5 4.41 7.80 -0.55
N ILE A 6 3.21 7.71 -1.11
CA ILE A 6 2.41 6.48 -1.14
C ILE A 6 2.69 5.79 -2.47
N ILE A 7 3.18 4.57 -2.43
CA ILE A 7 3.41 3.75 -3.63
C ILE A 7 2.49 2.54 -3.58
N ILE A 8 1.74 2.35 -4.67
CA ILE A 8 0.80 1.25 -4.84
C ILE A 8 1.41 0.26 -5.84
N PRO A 9 2.00 -0.86 -5.39
CA PRO A 9 2.52 -1.87 -6.30
C PRO A 9 1.36 -2.59 -6.99
N SER A 10 1.47 -2.76 -8.31
CA SER A 10 0.42 -3.40 -9.11
C SER A 10 1.01 -4.28 -10.20
N ARG A 11 0.37 -5.44 -10.46
CA ARG A 11 0.67 -6.32 -11.60
C ARG A 11 -0.57 -7.10 -12.02
N MET A 12 -0.72 -7.32 -13.32
CA MET A 12 -1.83 -8.10 -13.87
C MET A 12 -1.72 -9.59 -13.52
N GLN A 13 -0.50 -10.09 -13.39
CA GLN A 13 -0.25 -11.48 -13.00
C GLN A 13 -0.59 -11.68 -11.52
N SER A 14 -1.68 -12.37 -11.29
CA SER A 14 -2.09 -12.86 -9.97
C SER A 14 -2.52 -14.31 -10.11
N SER A 15 -1.91 -15.22 -9.36
CA SER A 15 -2.22 -16.66 -9.42
C SER A 15 -3.67 -16.98 -9.04
N ARG A 16 -4.24 -16.22 -8.09
CA ARG A 16 -5.61 -16.42 -7.59
C ARG A 16 -6.66 -15.68 -8.42
N LEU A 17 -6.34 -14.54 -8.99
CA LEU A 17 -7.28 -13.70 -9.72
C LEU A 17 -6.54 -12.86 -10.78
N PRO A 18 -6.33 -13.41 -12.00
CA PRO A 18 -5.70 -12.66 -13.10
C PRO A 18 -6.46 -11.38 -13.41
N GLY A 19 -5.74 -10.31 -13.73
CA GLY A 19 -6.35 -9.01 -14.04
C GLY A 19 -6.90 -8.25 -12.83
N LYS A 20 -6.68 -8.74 -11.61
CA LYS A 20 -7.20 -8.16 -10.36
C LYS A 20 -7.12 -6.64 -10.27
N PRO A 21 -6.02 -5.95 -10.64
CA PRO A 21 -5.92 -4.50 -10.51
C PRO A 21 -6.96 -3.72 -11.33
N LEU A 22 -7.39 -4.29 -12.46
CA LEU A 22 -8.32 -3.64 -13.38
C LEU A 22 -9.76 -4.17 -13.26
N LEU A 23 -10.05 -4.99 -12.25
CA LEU A 23 -11.43 -5.40 -11.96
C LEU A 23 -12.29 -4.18 -11.70
N ASP A 24 -13.42 -4.14 -12.39
CA ASP A 24 -14.40 -3.07 -12.21
C ASP A 24 -15.04 -3.14 -10.82
N MET A 25 -15.02 -2.01 -10.15
CA MET A 25 -15.69 -1.82 -8.87
C MET A 25 -16.61 -0.62 -8.98
N GLU A 26 -17.84 -0.86 -9.44
CA GLU A 26 -18.85 0.18 -9.67
C GLU A 26 -18.35 1.29 -10.61
N GLY A 27 -17.85 0.90 -11.78
CA GLY A 27 -17.37 1.80 -12.81
C GLY A 27 -15.95 2.33 -12.62
N VAL A 28 -15.23 1.91 -11.58
CA VAL A 28 -13.84 2.34 -11.31
C VAL A 28 -12.95 1.12 -11.11
N PRO A 29 -11.83 0.96 -11.83
CA PRO A 29 -10.87 -0.11 -11.62
C PRO A 29 -10.35 -0.16 -10.18
N MET A 30 -10.15 -1.36 -9.63
CA MET A 30 -9.76 -1.56 -8.22
C MET A 30 -8.53 -0.73 -7.84
N VAL A 31 -7.45 -0.79 -8.61
CA VAL A 31 -6.21 -0.06 -8.29
C VAL A 31 -6.40 1.46 -8.30
N ILE A 32 -7.29 1.96 -9.15
CA ILE A 32 -7.65 3.37 -9.21
C ILE A 32 -8.45 3.78 -7.97
N ARG A 33 -9.39 2.93 -7.53
CA ARG A 33 -10.14 3.17 -6.29
C ARG A 33 -9.22 3.25 -5.08
N VAL A 34 -8.21 2.36 -5.00
CA VAL A 34 -7.17 2.44 -3.96
C VAL A 34 -6.40 3.76 -4.05
N ALA A 35 -5.99 4.17 -5.25
CA ALA A 35 -5.25 5.43 -5.44
C ALA A 35 -6.09 6.67 -5.06
N ILE A 36 -7.38 6.67 -5.37
CA ILE A 36 -8.30 7.74 -4.96
C ILE A 36 -8.37 7.81 -3.42
N LYS A 37 -8.56 6.66 -2.74
CA LYS A 37 -8.59 6.60 -1.28
C LYS A 37 -7.27 7.05 -0.65
N ALA A 38 -6.14 6.70 -1.27
CA ALA A 38 -4.84 7.19 -0.85
C ALA A 38 -4.72 8.73 -0.99
N LYS A 39 -5.18 9.30 -2.10
CA LYS A 39 -5.18 10.77 -2.31
C LYS A 39 -6.06 11.49 -1.30
N GLU A 40 -7.21 10.93 -0.92
CA GLU A 40 -8.11 11.50 0.10
C GLU A 40 -7.43 11.64 1.48
N SER A 41 -6.40 10.84 1.79
CA SER A 41 -5.65 10.95 3.05
C SER A 41 -4.81 12.23 3.14
N ASN A 42 -4.44 12.79 2.01
CA ASN A 42 -3.63 14.01 1.90
C ASN A 42 -2.27 13.99 2.66
N VAL A 43 -1.73 12.81 2.98
CA VAL A 43 -0.46 12.67 3.72
C VAL A 43 0.77 12.78 2.83
N GLY A 44 0.63 12.50 1.52
CA GLY A 44 1.74 12.50 0.58
C GLY A 44 1.28 12.42 -0.87
N ASP A 45 2.22 12.40 -1.79
CA ASP A 45 1.96 12.11 -3.19
C ASP A 45 1.63 10.62 -3.37
N VAL A 46 0.83 10.28 -4.39
CA VAL A 46 0.37 8.91 -4.63
C VAL A 46 0.79 8.48 -6.01
N ILE A 47 1.47 7.33 -6.11
CA ILE A 47 1.99 6.79 -7.37
C ILE A 47 1.68 5.30 -7.47
N ILE A 48 1.24 4.85 -8.63
CA ILE A 48 1.13 3.44 -8.95
C ILE A 48 2.44 2.96 -9.56
N ALA A 49 3.00 1.85 -9.04
CA ALA A 49 4.17 1.18 -9.60
C ALA A 49 3.72 -0.10 -10.31
N CYS A 50 3.84 -0.18 -11.63
CA CYS A 50 3.38 -1.34 -12.41
C CYS A 50 4.36 -1.74 -13.50
N CYS A 51 4.21 -2.95 -14.03
CA CYS A 51 4.95 -3.44 -15.19
C CYS A 51 4.04 -3.64 -16.42
N ASP A 52 2.74 -3.54 -16.25
CA ASP A 52 1.75 -3.86 -17.28
C ASP A 52 1.29 -2.57 -17.96
N LYS A 53 1.30 -2.57 -19.30
CA LYS A 53 0.90 -1.41 -20.10
C LYS A 53 -0.56 -1.02 -19.84
N GLU A 54 -1.43 -2.00 -19.67
CA GLU A 54 -2.85 -1.78 -19.41
C GLU A 54 -3.07 -1.00 -18.09
N VAL A 55 -2.36 -1.38 -17.02
CA VAL A 55 -2.42 -0.67 -15.74
C VAL A 55 -1.89 0.75 -15.89
N TYR A 56 -0.80 0.91 -16.63
CA TYR A 56 -0.18 2.22 -16.88
C TYR A 56 -1.15 3.17 -17.61
N GLU A 57 -1.76 2.72 -18.71
CA GLU A 57 -2.69 3.54 -19.50
C GLU A 57 -3.95 3.89 -18.71
N VAL A 58 -4.48 2.94 -17.95
CA VAL A 58 -5.63 3.19 -17.08
C VAL A 58 -5.28 4.21 -15.99
N ALA A 59 -4.12 4.08 -15.33
CA ALA A 59 -3.70 5.07 -14.34
C ALA A 59 -3.61 6.49 -14.94
N LYS A 60 -3.04 6.61 -16.13
CA LYS A 60 -2.95 7.90 -16.86
C LYS A 60 -4.33 8.47 -17.21
N SER A 61 -5.27 7.64 -17.67
CA SER A 61 -6.63 8.10 -18.00
C SER A 61 -7.40 8.68 -16.80
N TYR A 62 -7.05 8.24 -15.57
CA TYR A 62 -7.60 8.77 -14.32
C TYR A 62 -6.75 9.87 -13.67
N ASN A 63 -5.72 10.40 -14.36
CA ASN A 63 -4.78 11.39 -13.82
C ASN A 63 -4.11 10.93 -12.50
N ILE A 64 -3.75 9.65 -12.43
CA ILE A 64 -2.94 9.08 -11.35
C ILE A 64 -1.50 8.98 -11.84
N ASP A 65 -0.56 9.46 -11.02
CA ASP A 65 0.85 9.28 -11.32
C ASP A 65 1.22 7.80 -11.33
N VAL A 66 2.00 7.41 -12.33
CA VAL A 66 2.39 6.01 -12.53
C VAL A 66 3.82 5.92 -12.99
N VAL A 67 4.53 4.93 -12.48
CA VAL A 67 5.90 4.60 -12.89
C VAL A 67 5.99 3.17 -13.37
N ASN A 68 6.67 2.98 -14.50
CA ASN A 68 6.92 1.65 -15.04
C ASN A 68 8.12 1.00 -14.32
N THR A 69 7.94 -0.28 -13.92
CA THR A 69 8.94 -1.09 -13.21
C THR A 69 9.13 -2.43 -13.90
N SER A 70 10.22 -3.15 -13.60
CA SER A 70 10.46 -4.47 -14.15
C SER A 70 9.31 -5.46 -13.85
N ALA A 71 9.08 -6.37 -14.77
CA ALA A 71 8.16 -7.50 -14.57
C ALA A 71 8.74 -8.57 -13.62
N ASP A 72 10.07 -8.60 -13.45
CA ASP A 72 10.80 -9.67 -12.78
C ASP A 72 10.73 -9.61 -11.24
N HIS A 73 10.12 -8.57 -10.68
CA HIS A 73 10.02 -8.42 -9.24
C HIS A 73 9.20 -9.54 -8.59
N VAL A 74 9.81 -10.21 -7.63
CA VAL A 74 9.19 -11.30 -6.86
C VAL A 74 8.19 -10.74 -5.86
N SER A 75 8.48 -9.57 -5.26
CA SER A 75 7.63 -8.95 -4.24
C SER A 75 7.16 -7.54 -4.60
N GLY A 76 6.09 -7.09 -3.94
CA GLY A 76 5.64 -5.69 -4.02
C GLY A 76 6.67 -4.72 -3.46
N SER A 77 7.44 -5.13 -2.46
CA SER A 77 8.49 -4.29 -1.86
C SER A 77 9.64 -4.01 -2.82
N ASP A 78 10.08 -5.01 -3.60
CA ASP A 78 11.12 -4.84 -4.61
C ASP A 78 10.66 -3.86 -5.70
N ARG A 79 9.38 -3.97 -6.12
CA ARG A 79 8.77 -3.05 -7.08
C ARG A 79 8.72 -1.62 -6.56
N ILE A 80 8.35 -1.45 -5.28
CA ILE A 80 8.33 -0.14 -4.62
C ILE A 80 9.72 0.45 -4.55
N TYR A 81 10.73 -0.36 -4.25
CA TYR A 81 12.12 0.11 -4.17
C TYR A 81 12.63 0.60 -5.53
N GLU A 82 12.37 -0.15 -6.63
CA GLU A 82 12.71 0.32 -7.98
C GLU A 82 11.97 1.62 -8.32
N ALA A 83 10.66 1.67 -8.05
CA ALA A 83 9.85 2.86 -8.29
C ALA A 83 10.41 4.08 -7.55
N LEU A 84 10.75 3.93 -6.27
CA LEU A 84 11.35 4.98 -5.45
C LEU A 84 12.68 5.46 -6.03
N THR A 85 13.55 4.54 -6.44
CA THR A 85 14.86 4.88 -7.03
C THR A 85 14.72 5.72 -8.31
N LYS A 86 13.69 5.43 -9.11
CA LYS A 86 13.40 6.19 -10.33
C LYS A 86 12.82 7.59 -10.05
N ILE A 87 11.99 7.70 -9.02
CA ILE A 87 11.24 8.94 -8.70
C ILE A 87 12.08 9.89 -7.86
N ASP A 88 12.83 9.37 -6.90
CA ASP A 88 13.62 10.14 -5.94
C ASP A 88 15.10 9.74 -5.93
N PRO A 89 15.84 9.97 -7.04
CA PRO A 89 17.26 9.65 -7.12
C PRO A 89 18.11 10.46 -6.12
N LEU A 90 17.58 11.57 -5.62
CA LEU A 90 18.24 12.43 -4.64
C LEU A 90 17.89 12.09 -3.18
N LYS A 91 17.11 11.06 -2.95
CA LYS A 91 16.73 10.56 -1.62
C LYS A 91 16.13 11.64 -0.69
N LYS A 92 15.20 12.43 -1.21
CA LYS A 92 14.51 13.49 -0.48
C LYS A 92 13.25 13.03 0.24
N ILE A 93 12.72 11.86 -0.14
CA ILE A 93 11.54 11.27 0.48
C ILE A 93 11.96 10.55 1.76
N GLU A 94 11.32 10.90 2.86
CA GLU A 94 11.65 10.38 4.20
C GLU A 94 10.73 9.25 4.64
N THR A 95 9.53 9.16 4.05
CA THR A 95 8.51 8.18 4.43
C THR A 95 7.89 7.57 3.21
N ILE A 96 7.91 6.24 3.15
CA ILE A 96 7.26 5.47 2.11
C ILE A 96 6.09 4.72 2.74
N ILE A 97 4.92 4.87 2.15
CA ILE A 97 3.75 4.05 2.49
C ILE A 97 3.57 3.02 1.39
N ASN A 98 3.77 1.75 1.74
CA ASN A 98 3.43 0.62 0.90
C ASN A 98 1.93 0.35 1.03
N LEU A 99 1.14 0.80 0.07
CA LEU A 99 -0.31 0.56 0.04
C LEU A 99 -0.63 -0.49 -1.01
N GLN A 100 -1.11 -1.64 -0.57
CA GLN A 100 -1.43 -2.74 -1.49
C GLN A 100 -2.59 -2.38 -2.42
N GLY A 101 -2.43 -2.70 -3.71
CA GLY A 101 -3.40 -2.38 -4.77
C GLY A 101 -4.74 -3.14 -4.67
N ASP A 102 -4.91 -3.99 -3.67
CA ASP A 102 -6.12 -4.77 -3.40
C ASP A 102 -6.83 -4.36 -2.10
N MET A 103 -6.63 -3.13 -1.66
CA MET A 103 -7.30 -2.55 -0.48
C MET A 103 -8.27 -1.42 -0.86
N PRO A 104 -9.29 -1.66 -1.70
CA PRO A 104 -10.16 -0.61 -2.24
C PRO A 104 -11.06 0.05 -1.18
N THR A 105 -11.22 -0.60 -0.03
CA THR A 105 -12.05 -0.12 1.09
C THR A 105 -11.23 0.51 2.22
N ILE A 106 -9.91 0.68 2.04
CA ILE A 106 -9.09 1.32 3.07
C ILE A 106 -9.59 2.73 3.36
N SER A 107 -9.69 3.09 4.64
CA SER A 107 -10.07 4.44 5.00
C SER A 107 -8.87 5.39 4.96
N SER A 108 -9.09 6.62 4.50
CA SER A 108 -8.06 7.67 4.57
C SER A 108 -7.61 7.93 6.01
N ASN A 109 -8.52 7.77 6.99
CA ASN A 109 -8.19 7.88 8.41
C ASN A 109 -7.19 6.82 8.88
N SER A 110 -7.26 5.60 8.36
CA SER A 110 -6.28 4.55 8.68
C SER A 110 -4.87 4.94 8.23
N ILE A 111 -4.75 5.53 7.04
CA ILE A 111 -3.48 6.03 6.51
C ILE A 111 -2.97 7.20 7.36
N ASN A 112 -3.84 8.14 7.72
CA ASN A 112 -3.50 9.28 8.57
C ASN A 112 -3.02 8.83 9.95
N ASN A 113 -3.71 7.86 10.58
CA ASN A 113 -3.34 7.34 11.89
C ASN A 113 -1.95 6.69 11.87
N LEU A 114 -1.61 5.95 10.79
CA LEU A 114 -0.29 5.34 10.64
C LEU A 114 0.82 6.41 10.56
N VAL A 115 0.60 7.48 9.80
CA VAL A 115 1.57 8.59 9.70
C VAL A 115 1.69 9.35 11.01
N ASN A 116 0.59 9.59 11.72
CA ASN A 116 0.59 10.25 13.03
C ASN A 116 1.34 9.42 14.07
N LEU A 117 1.21 8.09 14.04
CA LEU A 117 1.94 7.21 14.94
C LEU A 117 3.45 7.31 14.75
N LYS A 118 3.94 7.45 13.51
CA LYS A 118 5.35 7.67 13.19
C LYS A 118 5.91 8.91 13.89
N HIS A 119 5.12 9.97 14.03
CA HIS A 119 5.58 11.19 14.71
C HIS A 119 5.67 11.03 16.23
N SER A 120 4.98 10.05 16.80
CA SER A 120 4.89 9.81 18.23
C SER A 120 5.83 8.72 18.74
N ILE A 121 6.29 7.84 17.87
CA ILE A 121 7.06 6.65 18.22
C ILE A 121 8.26 6.53 17.28
N SER A 122 9.42 6.24 17.85
CA SER A 122 10.64 5.94 17.08
C SER A 122 10.63 4.47 16.67
N SER A 123 10.46 4.22 15.37
CA SER A 123 10.60 2.92 14.73
C SER A 123 10.84 3.11 13.23
N ASP A 124 11.45 2.15 12.58
CA ASP A 124 11.73 2.21 11.14
C ASP A 124 10.55 1.72 10.30
N ILE A 125 9.75 0.80 10.85
CA ILE A 125 8.61 0.18 10.15
C ILE A 125 7.36 0.27 11.02
N PHE A 126 6.26 0.67 10.40
CA PHE A 126 4.92 0.71 11.00
C PHE A 126 3.95 -0.06 10.12
N THR A 127 3.04 -0.80 10.73
CA THR A 127 1.97 -1.49 10.01
C THR A 127 0.66 -1.39 10.78
N LEU A 128 -0.44 -1.56 10.06
CA LEU A 128 -1.77 -1.69 10.65
C LEU A 128 -2.07 -3.16 10.91
N ALA A 129 -2.74 -3.44 12.00
CA ALA A 129 -3.25 -4.76 12.34
C ALA A 129 -4.65 -4.65 12.93
N ASN A 130 -5.44 -5.71 12.74
CA ASN A 130 -6.74 -5.88 13.37
C ASN A 130 -6.67 -7.05 14.36
N GLU A 131 -7.47 -6.95 15.42
CA GLU A 131 -7.67 -8.07 16.32
C GLU A 131 -8.39 -9.22 15.59
N ILE A 132 -7.86 -10.42 15.69
CA ILE A 132 -8.51 -11.64 15.22
C ILE A 132 -9.56 -12.02 16.26
N LYS A 133 -10.83 -12.04 15.84
CA LYS A 133 -11.97 -12.38 16.69
C LYS A 133 -12.52 -13.78 16.45
N ASP A 134 -12.28 -14.33 15.26
CA ASP A 134 -12.69 -15.69 14.91
C ASP A 134 -11.55 -16.68 15.21
N GLU A 135 -11.82 -17.70 16.00
CA GLU A 135 -10.85 -18.74 16.32
C GLU A 135 -10.36 -19.49 15.06
N ASN A 136 -11.21 -19.63 14.02
CA ASN A 136 -10.80 -20.25 12.77
C ASN A 136 -9.72 -19.41 12.03
N GLU A 137 -9.79 -18.07 12.12
CA GLU A 137 -8.76 -17.21 11.54
C GLU A 137 -7.40 -17.38 12.22
N LYS A 138 -7.37 -17.77 13.51
CA LYS A 138 -6.10 -18.00 14.22
C LYS A 138 -5.31 -19.17 13.66
N ILE A 139 -5.98 -20.17 13.15
CA ILE A 139 -5.36 -21.39 12.60
C ILE A 139 -5.28 -21.39 11.07
N ASP A 140 -6.01 -20.52 10.37
CA ASP A 140 -6.00 -20.44 8.91
C ASP A 140 -4.62 -19.96 8.41
N PRO A 141 -3.89 -20.76 7.61
CA PRO A 141 -2.57 -20.39 7.08
C PRO A 141 -2.61 -19.23 6.10
N ASN A 142 -3.78 -18.88 5.56
CA ASN A 142 -3.95 -17.74 4.64
C ASN A 142 -4.13 -16.41 5.37
N VAL A 143 -4.42 -16.42 6.66
CA VAL A 143 -4.51 -15.23 7.49
C VAL A 143 -3.14 -14.94 8.07
N VAL A 144 -2.57 -13.80 7.69
CA VAL A 144 -1.28 -13.34 8.24
C VAL A 144 -1.48 -12.87 9.68
N LYS A 145 -0.66 -13.40 10.59
CA LYS A 145 -0.70 -13.04 12.00
C LYS A 145 0.52 -12.22 12.38
N VAL A 146 0.34 -11.31 13.31
CA VAL A 146 1.44 -10.63 13.99
C VAL A 146 1.36 -10.89 15.49
N ALA A 147 2.40 -11.47 16.04
CA ALA A 147 2.56 -11.54 17.49
C ALA A 147 3.13 -10.19 17.96
N MET A 148 2.47 -9.58 18.95
CA MET A 148 2.86 -8.26 19.41
C MET A 148 2.69 -8.09 20.92
N SER A 149 3.58 -7.33 21.54
CA SER A 149 3.37 -6.84 22.90
C SER A 149 2.54 -5.57 22.85
N ILE A 150 1.38 -5.58 23.51
CA ILE A 150 0.45 -4.44 23.54
C ILE A 150 0.68 -3.64 24.85
N LYS A 151 0.74 -2.33 24.74
CA LYS A 151 0.77 -1.43 25.90
C LYS A 151 -0.64 -1.07 26.35
N ASN A 152 -0.75 -0.49 27.54
CA ASN A 152 -1.99 -0.32 28.33
C ASN A 152 -3.21 0.29 27.63
N ASP A 153 -3.07 0.96 26.49
CA ASP A 153 -4.19 1.56 25.75
C ASP A 153 -4.70 0.72 24.58
N ASN A 154 -4.09 -0.45 24.34
CA ASN A 154 -4.43 -1.40 23.27
C ASN A 154 -4.47 -0.85 21.84
N ARG A 155 -3.91 0.34 21.59
CA ARG A 155 -3.97 0.98 20.28
C ARG A 155 -2.74 0.73 19.43
N TYR A 156 -1.61 0.43 20.06
CA TYR A 156 -0.35 0.09 19.38
C TYR A 156 0.51 -0.82 20.26
N GLY A 157 1.41 -1.53 19.61
CA GLY A 157 2.36 -2.43 20.27
C GLY A 157 3.59 -2.65 19.40
N LYS A 158 4.56 -3.34 19.95
CA LYS A 158 5.76 -3.75 19.23
C LYS A 158 5.56 -5.17 18.71
N ALA A 159 5.80 -5.40 17.42
CA ALA A 159 5.89 -6.76 16.86
C ALA A 159 7.13 -7.47 17.46
N LEU A 160 6.94 -8.77 17.77
CA LEU A 160 7.95 -9.63 18.35
C LEU A 160 8.72 -10.38 17.27
#